data_cde047150776e9aee1d24e59ce48f73e
#
_entry.id   cde047150776e9aee1d24e59ce48f73e
#
_cell.length_a   1.000
_cell.length_b   1.000
_cell.length_c   1.000
_cell.angle_alpha   90.00
_cell.angle_beta   90.00
_cell.angle_gamma   90.00
#
_symmetry.space_group_name_H-M   'P 1'
#
loop_
_entity.id
_entity.type
_entity.pdbx_description
1 polymer ?
#
loop_
_entity_poly.entity_id
_entity_poly.type
_entity_poly.pdbx_seq_one_letter_code
_entity_poly.pdbx_strand_id
1 'polypeptide(L)'
;LGLVVGWASISLFPHPLVQSMIAVAAGVSFFANREKHYVIATASITLLVLCSFNQVGDGYNLILPRLFDTLIGSLIAGLAVFFILPDWQGRRLYREAANTLTNHRRYLAEIIHQYEEGKQDDLAYRLARRNAHNADAALSTLLTNMLHEPGHYRKLDADNGLRFLVLSNTLLSHLSALGAHRHQLADDEDDATLVPVAKRIGELLGQIAERLNQRQPVEPLADQAAELLAQLEEKSALSADEKAVTLYRPIQSQLRLITEQLAPLGEAANRLVGSEEHTPSTASV
;
A
#
# COMPACT_ATOMS: atom_id res chain seq x y z
N LEU A 1 -28.02 -18.43 6.79
CA LEU A 1 -28.80 -17.55 7.67
C LEU A 1 -30.14 -17.16 7.01
N GLY A 2 -30.19 -16.60 5.80
CA GLY A 2 -31.41 -16.16 5.12
C GLY A 2 -32.45 -17.28 4.92
N LEU A 3 -32.02 -18.49 4.56
CA LEU A 3 -32.89 -19.64 4.40
C LEU A 3 -33.56 -20.08 5.72
N VAL A 4 -32.79 -20.06 6.83
CA VAL A 4 -33.32 -20.40 8.16
C VAL A 4 -34.35 -19.38 8.63
N VAL A 5 -34.05 -18.08 8.47
CA VAL A 5 -34.99 -17.00 8.79
C VAL A 5 -36.20 -17.04 7.89
N GLY A 6 -36.04 -17.34 6.60
CA GLY A 6 -37.13 -17.49 5.65
C GLY A 6 -38.05 -18.66 6.00
N TRP A 7 -37.48 -19.83 6.30
CA TRP A 7 -38.23 -20.99 6.78
C TRP A 7 -39.02 -20.68 8.06
N ALA A 8 -38.35 -20.07 9.04
CA ALA A 8 -39.03 -19.68 10.29
C ALA A 8 -40.15 -18.67 10.05
N SER A 9 -39.94 -17.68 9.17
CA SER A 9 -40.95 -16.67 8.83
C SER A 9 -42.20 -17.29 8.16
N ILE A 10 -42.00 -18.24 7.24
CA ILE A 10 -43.09 -18.94 6.59
C ILE A 10 -43.85 -19.83 7.59
N SER A 11 -43.14 -20.51 8.50
CA SER A 11 -43.71 -21.43 9.49
C SER A 11 -44.48 -20.69 10.59
N LEU A 12 -43.93 -19.57 11.08
CA LEU A 12 -44.52 -18.84 12.21
C LEU A 12 -45.61 -17.85 11.79
N PHE A 13 -45.54 -17.32 10.58
CA PHE A 13 -46.44 -16.27 10.07
C PHE A 13 -47.04 -16.67 8.72
N PRO A 14 -47.99 -17.61 8.67
CA PRO A 14 -48.59 -18.08 7.41
C PRO A 14 -49.52 -17.07 6.75
N HIS A 15 -49.88 -15.96 7.44
CA HIS A 15 -50.81 -14.99 6.90
C HIS A 15 -50.17 -14.14 5.78
N PRO A 16 -50.82 -14.03 4.58
CA PRO A 16 -50.23 -13.34 3.42
C PRO A 16 -49.85 -11.88 3.66
N LEU A 17 -50.67 -11.11 4.40
CA LEU A 17 -50.38 -9.72 4.71
C LEU A 17 -49.09 -9.57 5.56
N VAL A 18 -48.90 -10.47 6.53
CA VAL A 18 -47.69 -10.42 7.37
C VAL A 18 -46.46 -10.76 6.56
N GLN A 19 -46.57 -11.72 5.68
CA GLN A 19 -45.45 -12.09 4.77
C GLN A 19 -45.11 -10.96 3.79
N SER A 20 -46.12 -10.22 3.29
CA SER A 20 -45.89 -9.03 2.47
C SER A 20 -45.14 -7.95 3.24
N MET A 21 -45.47 -7.71 4.50
CA MET A 21 -44.77 -6.73 5.36
C MET A 21 -43.33 -7.18 5.62
N ILE A 22 -43.10 -8.47 5.90
CA ILE A 22 -41.74 -9.05 6.04
C ILE A 22 -40.97 -8.91 4.76
N ALA A 23 -41.55 -9.17 3.60
CA ALA A 23 -40.91 -9.01 2.32
C ALA A 23 -40.48 -7.56 2.06
N VAL A 24 -41.32 -6.59 2.33
CA VAL A 24 -40.99 -5.16 2.21
C VAL A 24 -39.87 -4.78 3.16
N ALA A 25 -39.95 -5.18 4.42
CA ALA A 25 -38.90 -4.93 5.42
C ALA A 25 -37.56 -5.56 5.01
N ALA A 26 -37.56 -6.78 4.45
CA ALA A 26 -36.40 -7.44 3.93
C ALA A 26 -35.82 -6.70 2.71
N GLY A 27 -36.65 -6.19 1.81
CA GLY A 27 -36.22 -5.35 0.69
C GLY A 27 -35.54 -4.07 1.15
N VAL A 28 -36.11 -3.35 2.11
CA VAL A 28 -35.51 -2.15 2.71
C VAL A 28 -34.17 -2.51 3.36
N SER A 29 -34.12 -3.60 4.14
CA SER A 29 -32.90 -4.07 4.79
C SER A 29 -31.80 -4.43 3.77
N PHE A 30 -32.15 -5.04 2.65
CA PHE A 30 -31.21 -5.34 1.56
C PHE A 30 -30.58 -4.06 1.03
N PHE A 31 -31.36 -3.07 0.62
CA PHE A 31 -30.83 -1.81 0.07
C PHE A 31 -30.01 -1.02 1.08
N ALA A 32 -30.38 -1.03 2.36
CA ALA A 32 -29.66 -0.34 3.43
C ALA A 32 -28.29 -0.97 3.73
N ASN A 33 -28.14 -2.29 3.56
CA ASN A 33 -26.94 -3.03 3.99
C ASN A 33 -26.06 -3.51 2.84
N ARG A 34 -26.45 -3.37 1.58
CA ARG A 34 -25.75 -3.96 0.43
C ARG A 34 -24.29 -3.53 0.28
N GLU A 35 -23.94 -2.34 0.76
CA GLU A 35 -22.58 -1.79 0.66
C GLU A 35 -21.70 -2.11 1.87
N LYS A 36 -22.31 -2.22 3.05
CA LYS A 36 -21.55 -2.33 4.32
C LYS A 36 -21.55 -3.73 4.93
N HIS A 37 -22.67 -4.46 4.78
CA HIS A 37 -22.90 -5.73 5.45
C HIS A 37 -23.44 -6.80 4.50
N TYR A 38 -22.55 -7.36 3.69
CA TYR A 38 -22.89 -8.37 2.67
C TYR A 38 -23.74 -9.54 3.20
N VAL A 39 -23.41 -10.06 4.39
CA VAL A 39 -24.13 -11.20 5.00
C VAL A 39 -25.60 -10.83 5.29
N ILE A 40 -25.83 -9.63 5.81
CA ILE A 40 -27.20 -9.14 6.10
C ILE A 40 -27.96 -8.92 4.79
N ALA A 41 -27.31 -8.30 3.80
CA ALA A 41 -27.91 -8.07 2.49
C ALA A 41 -28.33 -9.37 1.82
N THR A 42 -27.45 -10.38 1.77
CA THR A 42 -27.72 -11.69 1.18
C THR A 42 -28.82 -12.44 1.92
N ALA A 43 -28.85 -12.36 3.27
CA ALA A 43 -29.94 -12.93 4.05
C ALA A 43 -31.28 -12.26 3.79
N SER A 44 -31.29 -10.92 3.67
CA SER A 44 -32.48 -10.11 3.42
C SER A 44 -33.08 -10.38 2.03
N ILE A 45 -32.25 -10.46 0.97
CA ILE A 45 -32.74 -10.77 -0.37
C ILE A 45 -33.30 -12.20 -0.44
N THR A 46 -32.68 -13.16 0.24
CA THR A 46 -33.19 -14.54 0.32
C THR A 46 -34.54 -14.59 1.02
N LEU A 47 -34.71 -13.85 2.12
CA LEU A 47 -35.98 -13.75 2.85
C LEU A 47 -37.07 -13.12 1.98
N LEU A 48 -36.76 -12.01 1.30
CA LEU A 48 -37.68 -11.34 0.38
C LEU A 48 -38.19 -12.32 -0.69
N VAL A 49 -37.28 -13.04 -1.34
CA VAL A 49 -37.63 -13.99 -2.39
C VAL A 49 -38.52 -15.12 -1.85
N LEU A 50 -38.15 -15.73 -0.72
CA LEU A 50 -38.95 -16.81 -0.14
C LEU A 50 -40.36 -16.36 0.25
N CYS A 51 -40.49 -15.19 0.91
CA CYS A 51 -41.81 -14.63 1.26
C CYS A 51 -42.66 -14.29 0.03
N SER A 52 -42.04 -13.73 -1.03
CA SER A 52 -42.72 -13.40 -2.28
C SER A 52 -43.24 -14.63 -3.01
N PHE A 53 -42.44 -15.66 -3.15
CA PHE A 53 -42.84 -16.90 -3.80
C PHE A 53 -43.86 -17.68 -2.99
N ASN A 54 -43.80 -17.63 -1.65
CA ASN A 54 -44.78 -18.32 -0.81
C ASN A 54 -46.22 -17.71 -0.93
N GLN A 55 -46.34 -16.49 -1.44
CA GLN A 55 -47.66 -15.86 -1.71
C GLN A 55 -48.29 -16.36 -3.02
N VAL A 56 -47.47 -16.84 -3.97
CA VAL A 56 -47.91 -17.29 -5.32
C VAL A 56 -47.97 -18.80 -5.43
N GLY A 57 -47.22 -19.50 -4.59
CA GLY A 57 -47.09 -20.98 -4.63
C GLY A 57 -46.59 -21.52 -3.29
N ASP A 58 -46.02 -22.71 -3.32
CA ASP A 58 -45.54 -23.43 -2.14
C ASP A 58 -44.06 -23.05 -1.86
N GLY A 59 -43.86 -22.06 -0.97
CA GLY A 59 -42.54 -21.53 -0.62
C GLY A 59 -41.59 -22.58 -0.02
N TYR A 60 -42.13 -23.64 0.60
CA TYR A 60 -41.31 -24.72 1.15
C TYR A 60 -40.55 -25.49 0.08
N ASN A 61 -41.14 -25.70 -1.09
CA ASN A 61 -40.52 -26.42 -2.20
C ASN A 61 -39.33 -25.67 -2.82
N LEU A 62 -39.21 -24.37 -2.54
CA LEU A 62 -38.10 -23.53 -3.03
C LEU A 62 -36.87 -23.51 -2.10
N ILE A 63 -37.00 -23.95 -0.86
CA ILE A 63 -35.92 -23.91 0.13
C ILE A 63 -34.75 -24.79 -0.31
N LEU A 64 -35.04 -26.02 -0.70
CA LEU A 64 -34.01 -26.98 -1.10
C LEU A 64 -33.30 -26.58 -2.41
N PRO A 65 -33.98 -26.25 -3.51
CA PRO A 65 -33.34 -25.71 -4.70
C PRO A 65 -32.46 -24.48 -4.43
N ARG A 66 -32.94 -23.52 -3.65
CA ARG A 66 -32.17 -22.32 -3.25
C ARG A 66 -30.91 -22.65 -2.45
N LEU A 67 -30.97 -23.67 -1.59
CA LEU A 67 -29.77 -24.13 -0.90
C LEU A 67 -28.73 -24.67 -1.88
N PHE A 68 -29.16 -25.52 -2.83
CA PHE A 68 -28.26 -26.05 -3.86
C PHE A 68 -27.72 -24.98 -4.79
N ASP A 69 -28.52 -24.04 -5.25
CA ASP A 69 -28.08 -22.90 -6.06
C ASP A 69 -27.01 -22.08 -5.35
N THR A 70 -27.23 -21.83 -4.05
CA THR A 70 -26.27 -21.07 -3.24
C THR A 70 -24.96 -21.83 -3.05
N LEU A 71 -25.01 -23.14 -2.80
CA LEU A 71 -23.83 -24.00 -2.64
C LEU A 71 -23.05 -24.10 -3.95
N ILE A 72 -23.74 -24.37 -5.06
CA ILE A 72 -23.12 -24.48 -6.39
C ILE A 72 -22.52 -23.13 -6.80
N GLY A 73 -23.26 -22.03 -6.66
CA GLY A 73 -22.77 -20.70 -6.98
C GLY A 73 -21.56 -20.31 -6.15
N SER A 74 -21.57 -20.61 -4.84
CA SER A 74 -20.43 -20.36 -3.96
C SER A 74 -19.22 -21.22 -4.32
N LEU A 75 -19.44 -22.49 -4.70
CA LEU A 75 -18.38 -23.39 -5.14
C LEU A 75 -17.75 -22.90 -6.44
N ILE A 76 -18.57 -22.54 -7.43
CA ILE A 76 -18.08 -21.99 -8.70
C ILE A 76 -17.30 -20.70 -8.47
N ALA A 77 -17.84 -19.77 -7.67
CA ALA A 77 -17.16 -18.52 -7.35
C ALA A 77 -15.84 -18.77 -6.60
N GLY A 78 -15.82 -19.68 -5.63
CA GLY A 78 -14.61 -20.07 -4.91
C GLY A 78 -13.55 -20.70 -5.82
N LEU A 79 -13.96 -21.61 -6.70
CA LEU A 79 -13.06 -22.22 -7.70
C LEU A 79 -12.55 -21.18 -8.70
N ALA A 80 -13.39 -20.26 -9.15
CA ALA A 80 -12.98 -19.18 -10.05
C ALA A 80 -11.94 -18.25 -9.40
N VAL A 81 -12.14 -17.86 -8.14
CA VAL A 81 -11.17 -17.04 -7.39
C VAL A 81 -9.86 -17.82 -7.20
N PHE A 82 -9.94 -19.11 -6.90
CA PHE A 82 -8.75 -19.92 -6.63
C PHE A 82 -7.95 -20.25 -7.90
N PHE A 83 -8.61 -20.57 -9.01
CA PHE A 83 -7.93 -21.04 -10.24
C PHE A 83 -7.76 -19.97 -11.31
N ILE A 84 -8.71 -19.02 -11.43
CA ILE A 84 -8.74 -18.05 -12.54
C ILE A 84 -8.17 -16.70 -12.12
N LEU A 85 -8.37 -16.31 -10.86
CA LEU A 85 -7.95 -15.01 -10.34
C LEU A 85 -6.97 -15.13 -9.14
N PRO A 86 -5.85 -15.88 -9.26
CA PRO A 86 -4.85 -15.94 -8.20
C PRO A 86 -4.00 -14.65 -8.20
N ASP A 87 -4.64 -13.47 -8.09
CA ASP A 87 -3.95 -12.18 -8.01
C ASP A 87 -3.53 -11.91 -6.55
N TRP A 88 -2.60 -12.71 -6.08
CA TRP A 88 -2.06 -12.60 -4.73
C TRP A 88 -1.30 -11.28 -4.59
N GLN A 89 -1.68 -10.46 -3.62
CA GLN A 89 -1.07 -9.15 -3.36
C GLN A 89 0.46 -9.24 -3.11
N GLY A 90 0.92 -10.34 -2.54
CA GLY A 90 2.34 -10.60 -2.33
C GLY A 90 3.19 -10.52 -3.61
N ARG A 91 2.66 -10.93 -4.77
CA ARG A 91 3.35 -10.83 -6.06
C ARG A 91 3.54 -9.39 -6.54
N ARG A 92 2.78 -8.44 -5.99
CA ARG A 92 2.86 -7.01 -6.32
C ARG A 92 3.77 -6.24 -5.39
N LEU A 93 4.15 -6.82 -4.24
CA LEU A 93 4.88 -6.14 -3.18
C LEU A 93 6.18 -5.51 -3.69
N TYR A 94 7.00 -6.26 -4.45
CA TYR A 94 8.26 -5.74 -5.01
C TYR A 94 8.05 -4.57 -5.93
N ARG A 95 7.03 -4.66 -6.79
CA ARG A 95 6.73 -3.63 -7.77
C ARG A 95 6.24 -2.36 -7.08
N GLU A 96 5.39 -2.49 -6.06
CA GLU A 96 4.93 -1.32 -5.30
C GLU A 96 6.04 -0.74 -4.43
N ALA A 97 6.91 -1.55 -3.84
CA ALA A 97 8.10 -1.09 -3.14
C ALA A 97 9.07 -0.34 -4.08
N ALA A 98 9.35 -0.90 -5.27
CA ALA A 98 10.15 -0.26 -6.29
C ALA A 98 9.52 1.04 -6.81
N ASN A 99 8.19 1.05 -7.04
CA ASN A 99 7.43 2.23 -7.43
C ASN A 99 7.52 3.33 -6.37
N THR A 100 7.43 2.98 -5.09
CA THR A 100 7.54 3.92 -3.98
C THR A 100 8.90 4.60 -3.99
N LEU A 101 10.01 3.85 -4.08
CA LEU A 101 11.36 4.44 -4.15
C LEU A 101 11.59 5.26 -5.41
N THR A 102 11.02 4.84 -6.54
CA THR A 102 11.07 5.61 -7.79
C THR A 102 10.41 6.97 -7.63
N ASN A 103 9.27 7.05 -6.94
CA ASN A 103 8.59 8.31 -6.68
C ASN A 103 9.32 9.14 -5.63
N HIS A 104 9.94 8.54 -4.61
CA HIS A 104 10.81 9.26 -3.65
C HIS A 104 12.02 9.88 -4.36
N ARG A 105 12.68 9.12 -5.25
CA ARG A 105 13.78 9.63 -6.08
C ARG A 105 13.35 10.82 -6.93
N ARG A 106 12.20 10.72 -7.60
CA ARG A 106 11.66 11.84 -8.40
C ARG A 106 11.36 13.06 -7.53
N TYR A 107 10.80 12.84 -6.35
CA TYR A 107 10.52 13.93 -5.42
C TYR A 107 11.82 14.59 -4.95
N LEU A 108 12.86 13.82 -4.62
CA LEU A 108 14.18 14.34 -4.29
C LEU A 108 14.78 15.15 -5.45
N ALA A 109 14.67 14.66 -6.70
CA ALA A 109 15.15 15.37 -7.87
C ALA A 109 14.49 16.74 -8.05
N GLU A 110 13.16 16.84 -7.83
CA GLU A 110 12.44 18.11 -7.88
C GLU A 110 12.83 19.04 -6.71
N ILE A 111 13.11 18.51 -5.54
CA ILE A 111 13.64 19.28 -4.41
C ILE A 111 15.00 19.89 -4.80
N ILE A 112 15.91 19.07 -5.35
CA ILE A 112 17.25 19.51 -5.78
C ILE A 112 17.12 20.58 -6.86
N HIS A 113 16.26 20.38 -7.85
CA HIS A 113 16.01 21.37 -8.89
C HIS A 113 15.57 22.73 -8.33
N GLN A 114 14.71 22.72 -7.30
CA GLN A 114 14.30 23.94 -6.60
C GLN A 114 15.43 24.59 -5.79
N TYR A 115 16.46 23.86 -5.39
CA TYR A 115 17.65 24.40 -4.77
C TYR A 115 18.60 25.01 -5.82
N GLU A 116 18.73 24.42 -7.00
CA GLU A 116 19.60 24.91 -8.08
C GLU A 116 19.03 26.15 -8.80
N GLU A 117 17.71 26.20 -9.04
CA GLU A 117 17.08 27.27 -9.81
C GLU A 117 16.33 28.31 -8.95
N GLY A 118 16.35 28.13 -7.62
CA GLY A 118 15.54 28.93 -6.72
C GLY A 118 14.09 28.45 -6.63
N LYS A 119 13.38 28.90 -5.58
CA LYS A 119 11.99 28.50 -5.37
C LYS A 119 11.09 29.01 -6.47
N GLN A 120 10.55 28.10 -7.24
CA GLN A 120 9.44 28.34 -8.15
C GLN A 120 8.17 27.64 -7.63
N ASP A 121 6.98 28.26 -7.83
CA ASP A 121 5.71 27.56 -7.58
C ASP A 121 5.45 26.60 -8.75
N ASP A 122 6.24 25.53 -8.78
CA ASP A 122 6.30 24.58 -9.88
C ASP A 122 5.28 23.44 -9.69
N LEU A 123 4.53 23.19 -10.75
CA LEU A 123 3.61 22.07 -10.83
C LEU A 123 4.35 20.74 -10.72
N ALA A 124 5.58 20.62 -11.26
CA ALA A 124 6.40 19.41 -11.23
C ALA A 124 6.73 19.00 -9.79
N TYR A 125 7.19 19.93 -8.96
CA TYR A 125 7.43 19.70 -7.54
C TYR A 125 6.17 19.23 -6.79
N ARG A 126 5.03 19.91 -6.99
CA ARG A 126 3.77 19.55 -6.34
C ARG A 126 3.28 18.18 -6.77
N LEU A 127 3.45 17.84 -8.05
CA LEU A 127 3.08 16.54 -8.60
C LEU A 127 4.00 15.44 -8.07
N ALA A 128 5.32 15.65 -8.06
CA ALA A 128 6.29 14.70 -7.53
C ALA A 128 6.03 14.41 -6.04
N ARG A 129 5.79 15.45 -5.23
CA ARG A 129 5.41 15.32 -3.83
C ARG A 129 4.14 14.47 -3.66
N ARG A 130 3.07 14.82 -4.39
CA ARG A 130 1.80 14.08 -4.35
C ARG A 130 2.00 12.62 -4.74
N ASN A 131 2.77 12.35 -5.79
CA ASN A 131 3.01 10.99 -6.27
C ASN A 131 3.80 10.17 -5.25
N ALA A 132 4.79 10.75 -4.56
CA ALA A 132 5.53 10.10 -3.50
C ALA A 132 4.60 9.70 -2.33
N HIS A 133 3.75 10.60 -1.84
CA HIS A 133 2.77 10.29 -0.79
C HIS A 133 1.74 9.24 -1.24
N ASN A 134 1.27 9.30 -2.48
CA ASN A 134 0.33 8.33 -3.01
C ASN A 134 0.96 6.93 -3.15
N ALA A 135 2.23 6.84 -3.52
CA ALA A 135 2.95 5.59 -3.63
C ALA A 135 3.12 4.90 -2.25
N ASP A 136 3.47 5.66 -1.21
CA ASP A 136 3.52 5.15 0.17
C ASP A 136 2.13 4.68 0.65
N ALA A 137 1.08 5.44 0.37
CA ALA A 137 -0.29 5.04 0.71
C ALA A 137 -0.72 3.76 -0.03
N ALA A 138 -0.34 3.61 -1.30
CA ALA A 138 -0.61 2.40 -2.08
C ALA A 138 0.12 1.18 -1.50
N LEU A 139 1.40 1.31 -1.13
CA LEU A 139 2.17 0.26 -0.47
C LEU A 139 1.56 -0.13 0.88
N SER A 140 1.14 0.84 1.70
CA SER A 140 0.45 0.60 2.97
C SER A 140 -0.86 -0.15 2.79
N THR A 141 -1.66 0.24 1.77
CA THR A 141 -2.93 -0.42 1.45
C THR A 141 -2.70 -1.85 0.99
N LEU A 142 -1.68 -2.08 0.14
CA LEU A 142 -1.31 -3.41 -0.31
C LEU A 142 -0.94 -4.32 0.87
N LEU A 143 -0.08 -3.85 1.78
CA LEU A 143 0.31 -4.61 2.97
C LEU A 143 -0.88 -4.90 3.89
N THR A 144 -1.78 -3.94 4.08
CA THR A 144 -3.01 -4.14 4.86
C THR A 144 -3.88 -5.23 4.22
N ASN A 145 -4.03 -5.22 2.89
CA ASN A 145 -4.78 -6.26 2.18
C ASN A 145 -4.11 -7.62 2.29
N MET A 146 -2.77 -7.68 2.21
CA MET A 146 -2.01 -8.92 2.43
C MET A 146 -2.27 -9.54 3.80
N LEU A 147 -2.46 -8.77 4.86
CA LEU A 147 -2.77 -9.29 6.20
C LEU A 147 -4.16 -9.95 6.27
N HIS A 148 -5.08 -9.57 5.41
CA HIS A 148 -6.44 -10.15 5.33
C HIS A 148 -6.52 -11.38 4.42
N GLU A 149 -5.50 -11.69 3.63
CA GLU A 149 -5.52 -12.86 2.76
C GLU A 149 -5.30 -14.18 3.55
N PRO A 150 -5.93 -15.34 3.26
CA PRO A 150 -5.68 -16.63 3.90
C PRO A 150 -4.38 -17.29 3.41
N GLY A 151 -3.40 -17.63 4.26
CA GLY A 151 -2.17 -18.35 3.91
C GLY A 151 -1.05 -18.25 4.95
N HIS A 152 -0.21 -19.29 4.99
CA HIS A 152 0.81 -19.44 6.05
C HIS A 152 2.12 -18.70 5.75
N TYR A 153 2.46 -18.51 4.47
CA TYR A 153 3.70 -17.85 3.99
C TYR A 153 3.70 -16.33 4.14
N ARG A 154 2.58 -15.74 4.48
CA ARG A 154 2.29 -14.31 4.52
C ARG A 154 2.86 -13.54 5.68
N LYS A 155 3.04 -14.17 6.84
CA LYS A 155 3.52 -13.41 8.01
C LYS A 155 4.92 -12.87 7.78
N LEU A 156 5.81 -13.69 7.20
CA LEU A 156 7.19 -13.28 6.94
C LEU A 156 7.27 -12.17 5.89
N ASP A 157 6.51 -12.31 4.79
CA ASP A 157 6.48 -11.32 3.71
C ASP A 157 5.81 -10.02 4.17
N ALA A 158 4.74 -10.11 4.95
CA ALA A 158 4.07 -8.96 5.53
C ALA A 158 4.97 -8.23 6.56
N ASP A 159 5.71 -8.96 7.40
CA ASP A 159 6.64 -8.38 8.37
C ASP A 159 7.82 -7.69 7.67
N ASN A 160 8.38 -8.29 6.63
CA ASN A 160 9.42 -7.67 5.82
C ASN A 160 8.89 -6.45 5.07
N GLY A 161 7.69 -6.55 4.49
CA GLY A 161 7.00 -5.44 3.84
C GLY A 161 6.71 -4.29 4.79
N LEU A 162 6.28 -4.59 6.02
CA LEU A 162 6.03 -3.57 7.04
C LEU A 162 7.32 -2.84 7.45
N ARG A 163 8.44 -3.56 7.62
CA ARG A 163 9.75 -2.94 7.89
C ARG A 163 10.16 -2.00 6.76
N PHE A 164 10.01 -2.44 5.51
CA PHE A 164 10.28 -1.61 4.34
C PHE A 164 9.38 -0.37 4.32
N LEU A 165 8.07 -0.51 4.59
CA LEU A 165 7.12 0.60 4.65
C LEU A 165 7.51 1.64 5.72
N VAL A 166 7.92 1.20 6.92
CA VAL A 166 8.35 2.11 8.00
C VAL A 166 9.56 2.93 7.57
N LEU A 167 10.56 2.29 6.96
CA LEU A 167 11.75 2.98 6.45
C LEU A 167 11.41 3.94 5.31
N SER A 168 10.53 3.53 4.40
CA SER A 168 10.01 4.34 3.29
C SER A 168 9.29 5.59 3.79
N ASN A 169 8.38 5.44 4.77
CA ASN A 169 7.67 6.57 5.38
C ASN A 169 8.63 7.52 6.12
N THR A 170 9.65 6.97 6.78
CA THR A 170 10.69 7.78 7.44
C THR A 170 11.48 8.58 6.41
N LEU A 171 11.91 7.93 5.32
CA LEU A 171 12.56 8.60 4.20
C LEU A 171 11.69 9.71 3.62
N LEU A 172 10.41 9.46 3.34
CA LEU A 172 9.47 10.46 2.83
C LEU A 172 9.31 11.65 3.78
N SER A 173 9.32 11.41 5.07
CA SER A 173 9.26 12.46 6.09
C SER A 173 10.50 13.36 6.03
N HIS A 174 11.69 12.79 5.89
CA HIS A 174 12.93 13.55 5.73
C HIS A 174 12.99 14.29 4.40
N LEU A 175 12.55 13.69 3.30
CA LEU A 175 12.40 14.37 2.00
C LEU A 175 11.42 15.55 2.09
N SER A 176 10.32 15.39 2.81
CA SER A 176 9.34 16.46 3.00
C SER A 176 9.89 17.61 3.84
N ALA A 177 10.68 17.29 4.89
CA ALA A 177 11.39 18.28 5.67
C ALA A 177 12.47 19.00 4.85
N LEU A 178 13.26 18.26 4.05
CA LEU A 178 14.22 18.84 3.12
C LEU A 178 13.53 19.81 2.15
N GLY A 179 12.41 19.40 1.53
CA GLY A 179 11.62 20.24 0.63
C GLY A 179 11.01 21.49 1.30
N ALA A 180 10.80 21.49 2.62
CA ALA A 180 10.34 22.66 3.37
C ALA A 180 11.41 23.78 3.43
N HIS A 181 12.70 23.41 3.44
CA HIS A 181 13.82 24.34 3.53
C HIS A 181 14.29 24.92 2.18
N ARG A 182 13.62 24.58 1.05
CA ARG A 182 14.00 25.01 -0.30
C ARG A 182 14.05 26.54 -0.56
N HIS A 183 13.68 27.33 0.45
CA HIS A 183 13.74 28.79 0.36
C HIS A 183 15.09 29.39 0.73
N GLN A 184 15.99 28.59 1.28
CA GLN A 184 17.12 29.08 2.01
C GLN A 184 18.42 29.18 1.20
N LEU A 185 18.51 28.54 0.01
CA LEU A 185 19.77 28.38 -0.72
C LEU A 185 19.93 29.21 -2.01
N ALA A 186 19.00 30.07 -2.36
CA ALA A 186 18.95 30.69 -3.70
C ALA A 186 20.09 31.68 -4.02
N ASP A 187 21.01 32.02 -3.10
CA ASP A 187 21.97 33.09 -3.29
C ASP A 187 23.45 32.80 -2.92
N ASP A 188 23.84 31.54 -2.57
CA ASP A 188 25.20 31.29 -2.08
C ASP A 188 25.99 30.21 -2.83
N GLU A 189 27.31 30.50 -3.06
CA GLU A 189 28.31 29.59 -3.66
C GLU A 189 28.54 28.29 -2.87
N ASP A 190 27.99 28.15 -1.67
CA ASP A 190 28.15 26.99 -0.77
C ASP A 190 27.31 25.76 -1.18
N ASP A 191 26.50 25.88 -2.23
CA ASP A 191 25.64 24.83 -2.78
C ASP A 191 26.41 23.68 -3.46
N ALA A 192 27.70 23.91 -3.75
CA ALA A 192 28.53 23.02 -4.58
C ALA A 192 28.73 21.60 -4.00
N THR A 193 28.48 21.34 -2.72
CA THR A 193 28.68 20.03 -2.09
C THR A 193 27.37 19.33 -1.74
N LEU A 194 26.32 20.05 -1.30
CA LEU A 194 25.07 19.43 -0.86
C LEU A 194 24.29 18.84 -2.04
N VAL A 195 24.30 19.54 -3.18
CA VAL A 195 23.64 19.07 -4.41
C VAL A 195 24.23 17.77 -4.93
N PRO A 196 25.56 17.61 -5.08
CA PRO A 196 26.17 16.32 -5.47
C PRO A 196 25.83 15.16 -4.54
N VAL A 197 25.86 15.39 -3.22
CA VAL A 197 25.46 14.37 -2.23
C VAL A 197 23.99 13.98 -2.42
N ALA A 198 23.10 14.94 -2.55
CA ALA A 198 21.66 14.69 -2.76
C ALA A 198 21.40 13.96 -4.10
N LYS A 199 22.11 14.29 -5.17
CA LYS A 199 22.06 13.57 -6.45
C LYS A 199 22.54 12.12 -6.29
N ARG A 200 23.64 11.91 -5.55
CA ARG A 200 24.15 10.55 -5.28
C ARG A 200 23.16 9.71 -4.47
N ILE A 201 22.50 10.29 -3.45
CA ILE A 201 21.41 9.65 -2.73
C ILE A 201 20.30 9.22 -3.71
N GLY A 202 19.91 10.11 -4.63
CA GLY A 202 18.90 9.81 -5.65
C GLY A 202 19.30 8.64 -6.57
N GLU A 203 20.59 8.53 -6.94
CA GLU A 203 21.10 7.40 -7.72
C GLU A 203 21.00 6.09 -6.94
N LEU A 204 21.37 6.08 -5.65
CA LEU A 204 21.30 4.90 -4.79
C LEU A 204 19.84 4.44 -4.58
N LEU A 205 18.91 5.36 -4.37
CA LEU A 205 17.48 5.05 -4.32
C LEU A 205 16.99 4.43 -5.64
N GLY A 206 17.49 4.94 -6.77
CA GLY A 206 17.19 4.39 -8.10
C GLY A 206 17.73 2.97 -8.27
N GLN A 207 18.93 2.69 -7.79
CA GLN A 207 19.53 1.35 -7.82
C GLN A 207 18.72 0.35 -6.98
N ILE A 208 18.32 0.72 -5.76
CA ILE A 208 17.45 -0.13 -4.92
C ILE A 208 16.14 -0.43 -5.65
N ALA A 209 15.49 0.60 -6.22
CA ALA A 209 14.23 0.44 -6.95
C ALA A 209 14.36 -0.48 -8.16
N GLU A 210 15.42 -0.34 -8.92
CA GLU A 210 15.69 -1.19 -10.10
C GLU A 210 15.92 -2.65 -9.69
N ARG A 211 16.75 -2.89 -8.66
CA ARG A 211 17.00 -4.25 -8.14
C ARG A 211 15.72 -4.91 -7.63
N LEU A 212 14.88 -4.17 -6.91
CA LEU A 212 13.56 -4.65 -6.49
C LEU A 212 12.67 -5.03 -7.68
N ASN A 213 12.64 -4.21 -8.74
CA ASN A 213 11.88 -4.51 -9.95
C ASN A 213 12.34 -5.78 -10.64
N GLN A 214 13.67 -5.99 -10.66
CA GLN A 214 14.31 -7.16 -11.26
C GLN A 214 14.31 -8.38 -10.31
N ARG A 215 13.83 -8.22 -9.08
CA ARG A 215 13.91 -9.24 -8.01
C ARG A 215 15.33 -9.72 -7.77
N GLN A 216 16.28 -8.82 -7.83
CA GLN A 216 17.70 -9.08 -7.60
C GLN A 216 18.13 -8.49 -6.26
N PRO A 217 19.11 -9.12 -5.59
CA PRO A 217 19.64 -8.57 -4.35
C PRO A 217 20.31 -7.21 -4.59
N VAL A 218 20.12 -6.31 -3.63
CA VAL A 218 20.77 -5.01 -3.56
C VAL A 218 22.16 -5.21 -2.95
N GLU A 219 23.18 -4.64 -3.55
CA GLU A 219 24.53 -4.62 -2.98
C GLU A 219 24.56 -3.87 -1.64
N PRO A 220 25.43 -4.25 -0.70
CA PRO A 220 25.55 -3.54 0.57
C PRO A 220 25.84 -2.05 0.35
N LEU A 221 25.03 -1.19 0.95
CA LEU A 221 25.15 0.27 0.79
C LEU A 221 25.87 0.95 1.96
N ALA A 222 26.32 0.19 2.94
CA ALA A 222 26.93 0.74 4.17
C ALA A 222 28.17 1.59 3.88
N ASP A 223 29.08 1.13 3.02
CA ASP A 223 30.30 1.85 2.67
C ASP A 223 30.00 3.14 1.91
N GLN A 224 29.08 3.09 0.94
CA GLN A 224 28.66 4.26 0.16
C GLN A 224 27.93 5.28 1.02
N ALA A 225 27.10 4.82 1.95
CA ALA A 225 26.43 5.70 2.93
C ALA A 225 27.46 6.35 3.89
N ALA A 226 28.46 5.61 4.36
CA ALA A 226 29.51 6.13 5.22
C ALA A 226 30.36 7.19 4.49
N GLU A 227 30.67 6.99 3.21
CA GLU A 227 31.39 7.99 2.40
C GLU A 227 30.58 9.29 2.27
N LEU A 228 29.29 9.20 1.98
CA LEU A 228 28.41 10.37 1.89
C LEU A 228 28.28 11.10 3.23
N LEU A 229 28.20 10.36 4.34
CA LEU A 229 28.18 10.95 5.68
C LEU A 229 29.49 11.70 5.98
N ALA A 230 30.64 11.14 5.63
CA ALA A 230 31.93 11.79 5.81
C ALA A 230 32.02 13.10 4.99
N GLN A 231 31.55 13.12 3.75
CA GLN A 231 31.48 14.32 2.92
C GLN A 231 30.61 15.41 3.54
N LEU A 232 29.47 15.04 4.15
CA LEU A 232 28.59 15.98 4.86
C LEU A 232 29.23 16.52 6.14
N GLU A 233 30.00 15.70 6.89
CA GLU A 233 30.68 16.09 8.12
C GLU A 233 31.88 17.01 7.85
N GLU A 234 32.69 16.72 6.85
CA GLU A 234 33.84 17.53 6.46
C GLU A 234 33.41 18.99 6.16
N LYS A 235 32.31 19.16 5.43
CA LYS A 235 31.80 20.50 5.13
C LYS A 235 31.28 21.23 6.37
N SER A 236 30.67 20.52 7.32
CA SER A 236 30.22 21.12 8.58
C SER A 236 31.35 21.74 9.39
N ALA A 237 32.53 21.14 9.28
CA ALA A 237 33.74 21.61 10.00
C ALA A 237 34.42 22.82 9.32
N LEU A 238 34.23 23.00 8.02
CA LEU A 238 34.88 24.05 7.21
C LEU A 238 34.10 25.37 7.19
N SER A 239 32.77 25.36 7.48
CA SER A 239 31.96 26.58 7.50
C SER A 239 32.23 27.44 8.75
N ALA A 240 32.99 28.50 8.56
CA ALA A 240 33.35 29.44 9.66
C ALA A 240 32.35 30.58 9.89
N ASP A 241 31.38 30.77 8.99
CA ASP A 241 30.36 31.84 9.07
C ASP A 241 29.12 31.36 9.83
N GLU A 242 28.83 32.03 10.97
CA GLU A 242 27.71 31.69 11.86
C GLU A 242 26.35 31.83 11.19
N LYS A 243 26.20 32.72 10.22
CA LYS A 243 24.96 32.86 9.42
C LYS A 243 24.78 31.71 8.43
N ALA A 244 25.83 31.35 7.72
CA ALA A 244 25.84 30.20 6.81
C ALA A 244 25.53 28.90 7.56
N VAL A 245 26.16 28.67 8.71
CA VAL A 245 25.92 27.51 9.58
C VAL A 245 24.42 27.40 9.97
N THR A 246 23.78 28.51 10.34
CA THR A 246 22.35 28.48 10.75
C THR A 246 21.44 28.15 9.58
N LEU A 247 21.76 28.56 8.37
CA LEU A 247 20.97 28.36 7.17
C LEU A 247 21.09 26.93 6.61
N TYR A 248 22.33 26.40 6.55
CA TYR A 248 22.61 25.09 5.94
C TYR A 248 22.41 23.91 6.90
N ARG A 249 22.51 24.13 8.20
CA ARG A 249 22.37 23.07 9.22
C ARG A 249 21.11 22.23 9.10
N PRO A 250 19.91 22.81 8.88
CA PRO A 250 18.69 22.01 8.72
C PRO A 250 18.74 21.11 7.48
N ILE A 251 19.25 21.63 6.36
CA ILE A 251 19.37 20.90 5.09
C ILE A 251 20.35 19.74 5.23
N GLN A 252 21.53 20.04 5.75
CA GLN A 252 22.57 19.05 6.02
C GLN A 252 22.08 17.96 6.98
N SER A 253 21.36 18.35 8.04
CA SER A 253 20.74 17.39 8.97
C SER A 253 19.76 16.46 8.28
N GLN A 254 18.93 16.97 7.36
CA GLN A 254 17.99 16.12 6.62
C GLN A 254 18.71 15.21 5.65
N LEU A 255 19.71 15.71 4.91
CA LEU A 255 20.53 14.87 4.02
C LEU A 255 21.27 13.77 4.79
N ARG A 256 21.81 14.08 5.96
CA ARG A 256 22.42 13.09 6.85
C ARG A 256 21.42 11.99 7.23
N LEU A 257 20.24 12.38 7.75
CA LEU A 257 19.19 11.43 8.15
C LEU A 257 18.68 10.58 6.96
N ILE A 258 18.59 11.16 5.77
CA ILE A 258 18.25 10.43 4.54
C ILE A 258 19.37 9.41 4.21
N THR A 259 20.64 9.82 4.31
CA THR A 259 21.79 8.94 4.03
C THR A 259 21.85 7.77 5.02
N GLU A 260 21.57 8.01 6.30
CA GLU A 260 21.50 6.99 7.34
C GLU A 260 20.41 5.94 7.07
N GLN A 261 19.36 6.28 6.30
CA GLN A 261 18.29 5.34 5.91
C GLN A 261 18.66 4.43 4.74
N LEU A 262 19.69 4.76 3.93
CA LEU A 262 20.01 4.01 2.71
C LEU A 262 20.39 2.55 2.99
N ALA A 263 21.29 2.31 3.94
CA ALA A 263 21.74 0.95 4.26
C ALA A 263 20.60 0.10 4.87
N PRO A 264 19.85 0.56 5.89
CA PRO A 264 18.67 -0.17 6.37
C PRO A 264 17.63 -0.43 5.30
N LEU A 265 17.41 0.50 4.36
CA LEU A 265 16.45 0.37 3.27
C LEU A 265 16.90 -0.69 2.25
N GLY A 266 18.19 -0.72 1.91
CA GLY A 266 18.79 -1.77 1.07
C GLY A 266 18.66 -3.16 1.71
N GLU A 267 18.91 -3.28 3.02
CA GLU A 267 18.70 -4.53 3.75
C GLU A 267 17.23 -4.95 3.77
N ALA A 268 16.30 -4.02 3.99
CA ALA A 268 14.88 -4.31 3.95
C ALA A 268 14.43 -4.75 2.56
N ALA A 269 14.97 -4.13 1.49
CA ALA A 269 14.75 -4.56 0.12
C ALA A 269 15.26 -5.98 -0.13
N ASN A 270 16.46 -6.34 0.38
CA ASN A 270 16.99 -7.68 0.29
C ASN A 270 16.14 -8.73 1.01
N ARG A 271 15.56 -8.39 2.16
CA ARG A 271 14.65 -9.29 2.88
C ARG A 271 13.36 -9.52 2.10
N LEU A 272 12.88 -8.53 1.36
CA LEU A 272 11.76 -8.72 0.45
C LEU A 272 12.13 -9.74 -0.64
N VAL A 273 13.27 -9.61 -1.30
CA VAL A 273 13.71 -10.50 -2.38
C VAL A 273 13.98 -11.93 -1.88
N GLY A 274 14.62 -12.09 -0.71
CA GLY A 274 15.00 -13.40 -0.16
C GLY A 274 13.83 -14.24 0.39
N SER A 275 12.66 -13.66 0.62
CA SER A 275 11.50 -14.39 1.12
C SER A 275 10.91 -15.39 0.10
N GLU A 276 11.15 -15.21 -1.20
CA GLU A 276 10.68 -16.15 -2.24
C GLU A 276 11.57 -17.39 -2.44
N GLU A 277 12.84 -17.37 -2.07
CA GLU A 277 13.73 -18.56 -2.23
C GLU A 277 13.28 -19.75 -1.36
N HIS A 278 12.40 -19.51 -0.39
CA HIS A 278 11.81 -20.54 0.48
C HIS A 278 10.46 -21.07 -0.02
N THR A 279 9.99 -20.68 -1.19
CA THR A 279 8.76 -21.24 -1.78
C THR A 279 9.15 -22.45 -2.62
N PRO A 280 8.89 -23.71 -2.18
CA PRO A 280 9.13 -24.86 -3.03
C PRO A 280 8.25 -24.72 -4.27
N SER A 281 8.87 -24.71 -5.45
CA SER A 281 8.21 -24.80 -6.74
C SER A 281 7.33 -26.05 -6.78
N THR A 282 6.07 -25.92 -6.45
CA THR A 282 5.03 -26.92 -6.76
C THR A 282 4.56 -26.72 -8.21
N ALA A 283 5.51 -26.85 -9.14
CA ALA A 283 5.23 -26.97 -10.55
C ALA A 283 5.86 -28.26 -11.07
N SER A 284 5.31 -29.40 -10.65
CA SER A 284 5.39 -30.67 -11.37
C SER A 284 4.47 -31.71 -10.68
N VAL A 285 3.21 -31.75 -11.02
CA VAL A 285 2.42 -32.96 -11.36
C VAL A 285 1.24 -32.52 -12.21
#